data_9f410f63f3dce3bdcea300e2010ecbb0
#
_entry.id   9f410f63f3dce3bdcea300e2010ecbb0
#
_cell.length_a   1.000
_cell.length_b   1.000
_cell.length_c   1.000
_cell.angle_alpha   90.00
_cell.angle_beta   90.00
_cell.angle_gamma   90.00
#
_symmetry.space_group_name_H-M   'P 1'
#
loop_
_entity.id
_entity.type
_entity.pdbx_description
1 polymer ?
#
loop_
_entity_poly.entity_id
_entity_poly.type
_entity_poly.pdbx_seq_one_letter_code
_entity_poly.pdbx_strand_id
1 'polypeptide(L)'
;TNFSSSGRILVENELISYTGVSSPNLTTITREVDGTSKAAHSDGTAVVDATNFSDWGEAVLASEVTLEPGLWSLDNFGQVLIATVANGKTFTWNAGAATPLTTRASTTTTSFSTANNPTASRLTLVSPTTRHLCHFGTETTIGDTTTQDDMFIRFSDQEDINDYTATAINSSGDFRLQDGTKIVGAIKAKETILVFTDNALYTMKFVGAPFTFSFEQVGTNCGLIGKNAV
;
A
#
# COMPACT_ATOMS: atom_id res chain seq x y z
N THR A 1 15.69 20.53 -6.75
CA THR A 1 15.49 19.49 -5.73
C THR A 1 15.61 20.18 -4.39
N ASN A 2 14.54 20.17 -3.58
CA ASN A 2 14.58 20.76 -2.25
C ASN A 2 15.09 19.68 -1.28
N PHE A 3 16.37 19.77 -0.93
CA PHE A 3 16.90 18.98 0.17
C PHE A 3 16.36 19.51 1.51
N SER A 4 16.18 18.63 2.49
CA SER A 4 15.85 19.01 3.87
C SER A 4 16.98 19.85 4.48
N SER A 5 16.74 20.52 5.61
CA SER A 5 17.75 21.34 6.28
C SER A 5 18.99 20.55 6.74
N SER A 6 18.86 19.25 6.90
CA SER A 6 19.95 18.31 7.18
C SER A 6 19.61 16.95 6.58
N GLY A 7 20.61 16.13 6.30
CA GLY A 7 20.39 14.82 5.73
C GLY A 7 21.69 14.17 5.23
N ARG A 8 21.50 13.13 4.41
CA ARG A 8 22.58 12.42 3.73
C ARG A 8 22.35 12.45 2.22
N ILE A 9 23.41 12.48 1.46
CA ILE A 9 23.42 12.33 0.01
C ILE A 9 24.39 11.24 -0.40
N LEU A 10 24.03 10.50 -1.43
CA LEU A 10 24.94 9.55 -2.09
C LEU A 10 25.39 10.16 -3.41
N VAL A 11 26.70 10.25 -3.60
CA VAL A 11 27.34 10.69 -4.85
C VAL A 11 28.26 9.58 -5.31
N GLU A 12 27.88 8.90 -6.41
CA GLU A 12 28.53 7.64 -6.84
C GLU A 12 28.55 6.59 -5.72
N ASN A 13 29.69 6.36 -5.10
CA ASN A 13 29.88 5.38 -4.01
C ASN A 13 30.24 6.06 -2.68
N GLU A 14 30.14 7.38 -2.59
CA GLU A 14 30.42 8.12 -1.36
C GLU A 14 29.16 8.63 -0.72
N LEU A 15 28.99 8.31 0.55
CA LEU A 15 27.93 8.86 1.39
C LEU A 15 28.46 10.12 2.13
N ILE A 16 27.72 11.19 2.03
CA ILE A 16 28.06 12.49 2.57
C ILE A 16 26.92 12.99 3.44
N SER A 17 27.16 13.34 4.69
CA SER A 17 26.16 14.00 5.53
C SER A 17 26.31 15.51 5.46
N TYR A 18 25.20 16.22 5.67
CA TYR A 18 25.17 17.68 5.73
C TYR A 18 24.20 18.15 6.81
N THR A 19 24.47 19.31 7.41
CA THR A 19 23.62 19.92 8.44
C THR A 19 23.20 21.36 8.11
N GLY A 20 23.31 21.76 6.86
CA GLY A 20 22.84 23.06 6.40
C GLY A 20 22.63 23.11 4.90
N VAL A 21 21.67 23.92 4.48
CA VAL A 21 21.39 24.21 3.07
C VAL A 21 21.39 25.70 2.85
N SER A 22 22.29 26.17 1.98
CA SER A 22 22.34 27.55 1.48
C SER A 22 22.27 27.47 -0.05
N SER A 23 21.06 27.52 -0.59
CA SER A 23 20.82 27.32 -2.02
C SER A 23 21.75 28.14 -2.91
N PRO A 24 22.48 27.54 -3.86
CA PRO A 24 22.37 26.14 -4.32
C PRO A 24 23.24 25.13 -3.55
N ASN A 25 23.89 25.49 -2.48
CA ASN A 25 24.94 24.71 -1.82
C ASN A 25 24.45 24.01 -0.56
N LEU A 26 24.98 22.80 -0.31
CA LEU A 26 24.94 22.14 0.98
C LEU A 26 26.11 22.64 1.83
N THR A 27 25.87 22.90 3.11
CA THR A 27 26.87 23.42 4.03
C THR A 27 27.09 22.48 5.21
N THR A 28 28.21 22.62 5.89
CA THR A 28 28.58 21.77 7.03
C THR A 28 28.54 20.31 6.64
N ILE A 29 29.32 19.96 5.63
CA ILE A 29 29.38 18.58 5.08
C ILE A 29 30.41 17.74 5.84
N THR A 30 30.03 16.48 6.10
CA THR A 30 30.94 15.43 6.58
C THR A 30 31.00 14.34 5.51
N ARG A 31 32.20 14.03 5.05
CA ARG A 31 32.47 13.03 4.04
C ARG A 31 32.89 11.71 4.68
N GLU A 32 32.96 10.64 3.89
CA GLU A 32 33.37 9.30 4.38
C GLU A 32 32.43 8.76 5.45
N VAL A 33 31.12 9.05 5.32
CA VAL A 33 30.11 8.56 6.27
C VAL A 33 29.90 7.06 6.04
N ASP A 34 29.64 6.33 7.12
CA ASP A 34 29.27 4.90 7.12
C ASP A 34 30.27 4.00 6.35
N GLY A 35 31.58 4.29 6.49
CA GLY A 35 32.65 3.49 5.92
C GLY A 35 32.85 3.67 4.40
N THR A 36 32.17 4.61 3.77
CA THR A 36 32.46 4.99 2.38
C THR A 36 33.79 5.73 2.27
N SER A 37 34.41 5.69 1.10
CA SER A 37 35.69 6.36 0.85
C SER A 37 35.50 7.69 0.13
N LYS A 38 36.20 8.74 0.59
CA LYS A 38 36.21 10.03 -0.06
C LYS A 38 36.80 9.96 -1.47
N ALA A 39 36.05 10.47 -2.44
CA ALA A 39 36.46 10.51 -3.85
C ALA A 39 36.28 11.91 -4.43
N ALA A 40 36.97 12.19 -5.54
CA ALA A 40 36.70 13.37 -6.35
C ALA A 40 35.50 13.08 -7.27
N HIS A 41 34.53 13.94 -7.29
CA HIS A 41 33.35 13.84 -8.15
C HIS A 41 33.42 14.88 -9.26
N SER A 42 33.04 14.48 -10.47
CA SER A 42 32.99 15.39 -11.61
C SER A 42 31.76 16.29 -11.56
N ASP A 43 31.86 17.45 -12.15
CA ASP A 43 30.68 18.32 -12.32
C ASP A 43 29.59 17.61 -13.13
N GLY A 44 28.34 17.73 -12.69
CA GLY A 44 27.21 17.03 -13.30
C GLY A 44 26.98 15.60 -12.79
N THR A 45 27.79 15.08 -11.85
CA THR A 45 27.54 13.78 -11.22
C THR A 45 26.20 13.77 -10.52
N ALA A 46 25.43 12.69 -10.69
CA ALA A 46 24.12 12.53 -10.06
C ALA A 46 24.24 12.49 -8.52
N VAL A 47 23.38 13.25 -7.86
CA VAL A 47 23.27 13.27 -6.40
C VAL A 47 21.94 12.66 -6.01
N VAL A 48 21.97 11.64 -5.17
CA VAL A 48 20.78 10.95 -4.67
C VAL A 48 20.55 11.34 -3.22
N ASP A 49 19.31 11.65 -2.86
CA ASP A 49 18.94 11.83 -1.45
C ASP A 49 18.99 10.47 -0.74
N ALA A 50 19.90 10.35 0.21
CA ALA A 50 20.16 9.15 0.99
C ALA A 50 19.79 9.32 2.47
N THR A 51 19.00 10.34 2.79
CA THR A 51 18.63 10.69 4.19
C THR A 51 17.97 9.52 4.91
N ASN A 52 17.25 8.68 4.17
CA ASN A 52 16.55 7.51 4.72
C ASN A 52 17.27 6.18 4.41
N PHE A 53 18.51 6.21 3.95
CA PHE A 53 19.28 4.99 3.77
C PHE A 53 19.77 4.50 5.14
N SER A 54 19.49 3.23 5.44
CA SER A 54 20.03 2.53 6.60
C SER A 54 21.13 1.59 6.16
N ASP A 55 22.24 1.61 6.87
CA ASP A 55 23.37 0.70 6.61
C ASP A 55 23.14 -0.67 7.26
N TRP A 56 23.88 -1.67 6.76
CA TRP A 56 23.93 -2.98 7.41
C TRP A 56 24.52 -2.85 8.82
N GLY A 57 23.65 -3.07 9.83
CA GLY A 57 24.03 -2.98 11.24
C GLY A 57 23.64 -1.66 11.94
N GLU A 58 23.09 -0.68 11.24
CA GLU A 58 22.45 0.46 11.88
C GLU A 58 21.11 0.05 12.51
N ALA A 59 20.86 0.49 13.73
CA ALA A 59 19.58 0.31 14.39
C ALA A 59 18.55 1.23 13.71
N VAL A 60 17.59 0.63 13.03
CA VAL A 60 16.39 1.36 12.53
C VAL A 60 15.54 1.76 13.74
N LEU A 61 14.97 2.96 13.71
CA LEU A 61 14.02 3.38 14.75
C LEU A 61 12.89 2.35 14.87
N ALA A 62 12.52 2.00 16.09
CA ALA A 62 11.49 0.97 16.36
C ALA A 62 10.15 1.26 15.62
N SER A 63 9.86 2.53 15.34
CA SER A 63 8.71 2.97 14.53
C SER A 63 8.83 2.65 13.03
N GLU A 64 10.03 2.32 12.54
CA GLU A 64 10.30 2.03 11.13
C GLU A 64 10.55 0.53 10.90
N VAL A 65 10.63 -0.26 11.97
CA VAL A 65 10.77 -1.72 11.86
C VAL A 65 9.47 -2.33 11.40
N THR A 66 9.44 -2.81 10.18
CA THR A 66 8.33 -3.61 9.68
C THR A 66 8.54 -5.06 10.13
N LEU A 67 7.74 -5.53 11.07
CA LEU A 67 7.80 -6.92 11.59
C LEU A 67 7.35 -7.96 10.55
N GLU A 68 6.59 -7.55 9.54
CA GLU A 68 6.19 -8.37 8.42
C GLU A 68 6.89 -7.88 7.14
N PRO A 69 7.33 -8.78 6.25
CA PRO A 69 7.92 -8.36 4.98
C PRO A 69 6.92 -7.52 4.19
N GLY A 70 7.39 -6.46 3.54
CA GLY A 70 6.59 -5.56 2.72
C GLY A 70 6.07 -6.25 1.46
N LEU A 71 5.07 -7.11 1.63
CA LEU A 71 4.40 -7.81 0.53
C LEU A 71 3.43 -6.87 -0.17
N TRP A 72 3.46 -6.91 -1.50
CA TRP A 72 2.52 -6.15 -2.33
C TRP A 72 1.36 -7.03 -2.79
N SER A 73 0.15 -6.47 -2.82
CA SER A 73 -0.96 -6.97 -3.63
C SER A 73 -1.11 -6.06 -4.85
N LEU A 74 -1.19 -6.69 -6.02
CA LEU A 74 -1.30 -6.01 -7.29
C LEU A 74 -2.55 -6.49 -8.02
N ASP A 75 -3.33 -5.56 -8.53
CA ASP A 75 -4.51 -5.86 -9.34
C ASP A 75 -4.80 -4.74 -10.33
N ASN A 76 -5.65 -4.99 -11.30
CA ASN A 76 -6.02 -4.05 -12.35
C ASN A 76 -7.47 -3.60 -12.24
N PHE A 77 -7.67 -2.29 -12.25
CA PHE A 77 -8.98 -1.66 -12.41
C PHE A 77 -9.05 -1.01 -13.81
N GLY A 78 -9.33 -1.84 -14.81
CA GLY A 78 -9.18 -1.43 -16.21
C GLY A 78 -7.72 -1.12 -16.56
N GLN A 79 -7.43 0.12 -16.93
CA GLN A 79 -6.06 0.59 -17.23
C GLN A 79 -5.30 1.09 -15.99
N VAL A 80 -5.97 1.12 -14.84
CA VAL A 80 -5.35 1.56 -13.59
C VAL A 80 -4.82 0.37 -12.83
N LEU A 81 -3.52 0.33 -12.58
CA LEU A 81 -2.90 -0.60 -11.66
C LEU A 81 -3.20 -0.16 -10.23
N ILE A 82 -3.69 -1.08 -9.42
CA ILE A 82 -3.85 -0.93 -7.98
C ILE A 82 -2.72 -1.70 -7.30
N ALA A 83 -1.98 -1.03 -6.44
CA ALA A 83 -0.86 -1.62 -5.72
C ALA A 83 -0.95 -1.26 -4.23
N THR A 84 -1.09 -2.26 -3.37
CA THR A 84 -1.20 -2.06 -1.92
C THR A 84 -0.06 -2.78 -1.22
N VAL A 85 0.68 -2.06 -0.39
CA VAL A 85 1.65 -2.67 0.53
C VAL A 85 0.92 -3.19 1.76
N ALA A 86 1.29 -4.38 2.23
CA ALA A 86 0.65 -4.99 3.39
C ALA A 86 0.72 -4.06 4.62
N ASN A 87 -0.42 -3.84 5.26
CA ASN A 87 -0.64 -2.91 6.38
C ASN A 87 -0.28 -1.45 6.06
N GLY A 88 -0.33 -1.07 4.80
CA GLY A 88 0.02 0.26 4.34
C GLY A 88 -0.91 0.79 3.27
N LYS A 89 -0.43 1.84 2.61
CA LYS A 89 -1.20 2.61 1.63
C LYS A 89 -1.42 1.84 0.34
N THR A 90 -2.52 2.18 -0.32
CA THR A 90 -2.81 1.76 -1.70
C THR A 90 -2.36 2.85 -2.65
N PHE A 91 -1.67 2.44 -3.71
CA PHE A 91 -1.18 3.29 -4.78
C PHE A 91 -1.91 2.95 -6.08
N THR A 92 -2.10 3.94 -6.93
CA THR A 92 -2.63 3.76 -8.28
C THR A 92 -1.64 4.27 -9.31
N TRP A 93 -1.58 3.57 -10.43
CA TRP A 93 -0.83 3.99 -11.60
C TRP A 93 -1.67 3.79 -12.87
N ASN A 94 -1.87 4.84 -13.63
CA ASN A 94 -2.73 4.80 -14.82
C ASN A 94 -1.88 4.60 -16.07
N ALA A 95 -2.00 3.43 -16.69
CA ALA A 95 -1.33 3.11 -17.96
C ALA A 95 -1.88 3.93 -19.14
N GLY A 96 -3.11 4.44 -19.06
CA GLY A 96 -3.74 5.30 -20.07
C GLY A 96 -3.45 6.79 -19.92
N ALA A 97 -2.59 7.20 -18.97
CA ALA A 97 -2.17 8.58 -18.81
C ALA A 97 -1.37 9.09 -20.04
N ALA A 98 -1.33 10.39 -20.26
CA ALA A 98 -0.59 10.98 -21.38
C ALA A 98 0.91 10.69 -21.35
N THR A 99 1.48 10.53 -20.14
CA THR A 99 2.91 10.23 -19.93
C THR A 99 3.08 9.09 -18.91
N PRO A 100 2.63 7.85 -19.19
CA PRO A 100 2.61 6.78 -18.21
C PRO A 100 4.02 6.38 -17.74
N LEU A 101 5.01 6.39 -18.62
CA LEU A 101 6.39 5.98 -18.30
C LEU A 101 7.12 6.95 -17.37
N THR A 102 6.70 8.21 -17.32
CA THR A 102 7.31 9.24 -16.46
C THR A 102 6.46 9.57 -15.24
N THR A 103 5.24 9.01 -15.16
CA THR A 103 4.33 9.23 -14.03
C THR A 103 4.48 8.10 -13.02
N ARG A 104 4.83 8.44 -11.79
CA ARG A 104 4.94 7.47 -10.70
C ARG A 104 3.55 7.08 -10.18
N ALA A 105 3.43 5.88 -9.63
CA ALA A 105 2.28 5.51 -8.82
C ALA A 105 2.10 6.47 -7.64
N SER A 106 0.87 6.83 -7.34
CA SER A 106 0.55 7.81 -6.32
C SER A 106 -0.68 7.39 -5.52
N THR A 107 -0.75 7.82 -4.27
CA THR A 107 -1.95 7.73 -3.43
C THR A 107 -2.94 8.86 -3.71
N THR A 108 -2.50 9.91 -4.41
CA THR A 108 -3.30 11.08 -4.76
C THR A 108 -3.31 11.28 -6.27
N THR A 109 -4.28 10.70 -6.95
CA THR A 109 -4.53 10.94 -8.37
C THR A 109 -5.96 11.43 -8.56
N THR A 110 -6.30 11.91 -9.74
CA THR A 110 -7.70 12.19 -10.10
C THR A 110 -8.56 10.92 -10.07
N SER A 111 -7.93 9.76 -10.12
CA SER A 111 -8.59 8.45 -10.09
C SER A 111 -8.63 7.81 -8.70
N PHE A 112 -7.93 8.38 -7.70
CA PHE A 112 -7.85 7.84 -6.36
C PHE A 112 -7.62 8.97 -5.35
N SER A 113 -8.64 9.29 -4.55
CA SER A 113 -8.59 10.34 -3.54
C SER A 113 -8.32 9.76 -2.16
N THR A 114 -7.25 10.19 -1.52
CA THR A 114 -6.92 9.75 -0.14
C THR A 114 -7.97 10.14 0.91
N ALA A 115 -8.80 11.16 0.63
CA ALA A 115 -9.83 11.60 1.58
C ALA A 115 -10.96 10.57 1.76
N ASN A 116 -11.22 9.76 0.73
CA ASN A 116 -12.36 8.83 0.72
C ASN A 116 -11.91 7.37 0.66
N ASN A 117 -10.61 7.10 0.67
CA ASN A 117 -10.08 5.74 0.55
C ASN A 117 -9.42 5.29 1.84
N PRO A 118 -9.48 3.99 2.17
CA PRO A 118 -8.71 3.43 3.27
C PRO A 118 -7.22 3.71 3.11
N THR A 119 -6.57 4.12 4.20
CA THR A 119 -5.15 4.47 4.22
C THR A 119 -4.26 3.32 4.66
N ALA A 120 -4.85 2.25 5.23
CA ALA A 120 -4.16 1.03 5.57
C ALA A 120 -5.02 -0.20 5.23
N SER A 121 -4.40 -1.21 4.62
CA SER A 121 -5.05 -2.48 4.28
C SER A 121 -4.02 -3.60 4.22
N ARG A 122 -4.41 -4.81 4.58
CA ARG A 122 -3.52 -5.98 4.44
C ARG A 122 -3.32 -6.39 2.99
N LEU A 123 -4.40 -6.36 2.22
CA LEU A 123 -4.38 -6.63 0.78
C LEU A 123 -5.61 -6.02 0.10
N THR A 124 -5.52 -5.87 -1.23
CA THR A 124 -6.62 -5.40 -2.07
C THR A 124 -6.81 -6.32 -3.27
N LEU A 125 -8.06 -6.45 -3.71
CA LEU A 125 -8.44 -7.11 -4.95
C LEU A 125 -9.59 -6.35 -5.63
N VAL A 126 -9.63 -6.39 -6.94
CA VAL A 126 -10.78 -5.92 -7.73
C VAL A 126 -11.74 -7.09 -7.96
N SER A 127 -13.01 -6.90 -7.66
CA SER A 127 -14.04 -7.93 -7.88
C SER A 127 -14.09 -8.36 -9.36
N PRO A 128 -14.06 -9.68 -9.65
CA PRO A 128 -13.98 -10.16 -11.03
C PRO A 128 -15.24 -9.89 -11.86
N THR A 129 -16.39 -9.76 -11.22
CA THR A 129 -17.68 -9.63 -11.92
C THR A 129 -18.21 -8.20 -11.97
N THR A 130 -17.94 -7.40 -10.96
CA THR A 130 -18.60 -6.11 -10.73
C THR A 130 -17.65 -4.93 -10.62
N ARG A 131 -16.34 -5.19 -10.65
CA ARG A 131 -15.29 -4.16 -10.55
C ARG A 131 -15.45 -3.23 -9.34
N HIS A 132 -15.74 -3.80 -8.19
CA HIS A 132 -15.54 -3.12 -6.91
C HIS A 132 -14.09 -3.29 -6.47
N LEU A 133 -13.47 -2.26 -5.95
CA LEU A 133 -12.17 -2.39 -5.27
C LEU A 133 -12.41 -2.80 -3.82
N CYS A 134 -11.94 -3.98 -3.45
CA CYS A 134 -12.12 -4.55 -2.12
C CYS A 134 -10.82 -4.44 -1.33
N HIS A 135 -10.91 -3.89 -0.12
CA HIS A 135 -9.85 -3.80 0.88
C HIS A 135 -10.10 -4.82 1.98
N PHE A 136 -9.12 -5.64 2.28
CA PHE A 136 -9.17 -6.69 3.30
C PHE A 136 -8.24 -6.39 4.45
N GLY A 137 -8.71 -6.55 5.70
CA GLY A 137 -7.97 -6.18 6.90
C GLY A 137 -7.69 -4.68 6.92
N THR A 138 -8.74 -3.87 6.84
CA THR A 138 -8.65 -2.43 6.66
C THR A 138 -9.25 -1.64 7.83
N GLU A 139 -9.22 -0.33 7.72
CA GLU A 139 -9.73 0.60 8.72
C GLU A 139 -11.26 0.51 8.85
N THR A 140 -11.77 0.50 10.08
CA THR A 140 -13.20 0.66 10.36
C THR A 140 -13.64 2.12 10.19
N THR A 141 -12.74 3.08 10.44
CA THR A 141 -12.92 4.50 10.15
C THR A 141 -11.89 4.91 9.08
N ILE A 142 -12.37 5.32 7.91
CA ILE A 142 -11.50 5.71 6.79
C ILE A 142 -10.58 6.86 7.21
N GLY A 143 -9.29 6.72 6.92
CA GLY A 143 -8.26 7.72 7.21
C GLY A 143 -7.67 7.64 8.63
N ASP A 144 -8.13 6.70 9.46
CA ASP A 144 -7.60 6.47 10.79
C ASP A 144 -6.98 5.07 10.90
N THR A 145 -5.66 4.99 10.69
CA THR A 145 -4.91 3.74 10.73
C THR A 145 -4.94 3.05 12.10
N THR A 146 -5.28 3.78 13.18
CA THR A 146 -5.41 3.20 14.52
C THR A 146 -6.67 2.34 14.67
N THR A 147 -7.61 2.48 13.74
CA THR A 147 -8.85 1.70 13.68
C THR A 147 -8.76 0.48 12.74
N GLN A 148 -7.57 0.14 12.26
CA GLN A 148 -7.40 -1.02 11.40
C GLN A 148 -7.79 -2.29 12.14
N ASP A 149 -8.70 -3.07 11.54
CA ASP A 149 -9.14 -4.38 12.01
C ASP A 149 -8.80 -5.42 10.94
N ASP A 150 -7.95 -6.36 11.30
CA ASP A 150 -7.43 -7.40 10.42
C ASP A 150 -8.51 -8.34 9.84
N MET A 151 -9.74 -8.31 10.41
CA MET A 151 -10.89 -9.08 9.95
C MET A 151 -11.93 -8.26 9.18
N PHE A 152 -11.70 -6.94 9.05
CA PHE A 152 -12.64 -6.02 8.42
C PHE A 152 -12.41 -5.93 6.91
N ILE A 153 -13.50 -5.97 6.15
CA ILE A 153 -13.50 -5.86 4.69
C ILE A 153 -14.29 -4.61 4.33
N ARG A 154 -13.77 -3.82 3.40
CA ARG A 154 -14.46 -2.68 2.84
C ARG A 154 -14.38 -2.75 1.32
N PHE A 155 -15.48 -2.45 0.64
CA PHE A 155 -15.53 -2.45 -0.83
C PHE A 155 -16.11 -1.13 -1.33
N SER A 156 -15.55 -0.68 -2.46
CA SER A 156 -15.96 0.55 -3.13
C SER A 156 -17.34 0.43 -3.76
N ASP A 157 -17.86 1.53 -4.29
CA ASP A 157 -18.97 1.46 -5.23
C ASP A 157 -18.54 0.79 -6.54
N GLN A 158 -19.52 0.31 -7.30
CA GLN A 158 -19.28 -0.34 -8.59
C GLN A 158 -18.69 0.67 -9.59
N GLU A 159 -17.59 0.30 -10.25
CA GLU A 159 -16.87 1.13 -11.22
C GLU A 159 -16.29 2.44 -10.63
N ASP A 160 -16.35 2.66 -9.30
CA ASP A 160 -15.77 3.82 -8.64
C ASP A 160 -14.84 3.40 -7.51
N ILE A 161 -13.55 3.66 -7.66
CA ILE A 161 -12.52 3.35 -6.66
C ILE A 161 -12.39 4.42 -5.55
N ASN A 162 -13.20 5.47 -5.58
CA ASN A 162 -13.14 6.58 -4.63
C ASN A 162 -14.33 6.66 -3.69
N ASP A 163 -15.37 5.85 -3.88
CA ASP A 163 -16.55 5.87 -3.02
C ASP A 163 -16.65 4.61 -2.17
N TYR A 164 -16.40 4.77 -0.87
CA TYR A 164 -16.49 3.71 0.15
C TYR A 164 -17.53 4.03 1.22
N THR A 165 -18.29 5.11 1.04
CA THR A 165 -19.33 5.50 1.99
C THR A 165 -20.65 4.86 1.59
N ALA A 166 -21.10 3.87 2.35
CA ALA A 166 -22.36 3.18 2.07
C ALA A 166 -23.56 4.14 2.16
N THR A 167 -24.35 4.17 1.09
CA THR A 167 -25.58 4.95 1.00
C THR A 167 -26.72 4.09 0.45
N ALA A 168 -27.94 4.59 0.45
CA ALA A 168 -29.10 3.87 -0.07
C ALA A 168 -29.08 3.69 -1.61
N ILE A 169 -28.21 4.41 -2.32
CA ILE A 169 -28.19 4.47 -3.78
C ILE A 169 -26.90 3.95 -4.43
N ASN A 170 -25.85 3.69 -3.64
CA ASN A 170 -24.61 3.09 -4.12
C ASN A 170 -24.46 1.64 -3.64
N SER A 171 -23.45 0.96 -4.13
CA SER A 171 -23.15 -0.43 -3.81
C SER A 171 -21.92 -0.59 -2.90
N SER A 172 -21.37 0.52 -2.38
CA SER A 172 -20.28 0.48 -1.41
C SER A 172 -20.74 -0.08 -0.08
N GLY A 173 -19.82 -0.65 0.69
CA GLY A 173 -20.15 -1.19 1.99
C GLY A 173 -18.96 -1.82 2.69
N ASP A 174 -19.27 -2.46 3.80
CA ASP A 174 -18.27 -3.14 4.60
C ASP A 174 -18.85 -4.41 5.27
N PHE A 175 -17.95 -5.25 5.74
CA PHE A 175 -18.30 -6.47 6.47
C PHE A 175 -17.14 -6.92 7.34
N ARG A 176 -17.43 -7.40 8.54
CA ARG A 176 -16.44 -8.00 9.44
C ARG A 176 -16.60 -9.51 9.50
N LEU A 177 -15.55 -10.27 9.16
CA LEU A 177 -15.53 -11.72 9.32
C LEU A 177 -15.51 -12.11 10.80
N GLN A 178 -16.07 -13.28 11.12
CA GLN A 178 -16.29 -13.70 12.51
C GLN A 178 -15.28 -14.72 13.02
N ASP A 179 -14.73 -15.59 12.12
CA ASP A 179 -13.86 -16.70 12.50
C ASP A 179 -12.43 -16.48 11.99
N GLY A 180 -11.51 -16.38 12.94
CA GLY A 180 -10.11 -16.05 12.73
C GLY A 180 -9.67 -14.81 13.50
N THR A 181 -8.40 -14.48 13.40
CA THR A 181 -7.81 -13.28 14.00
C THR A 181 -7.36 -12.27 12.94
N LYS A 182 -7.05 -12.74 11.75
CA LYS A 182 -6.62 -11.90 10.62
C LYS A 182 -6.95 -12.56 9.28
N ILE A 183 -7.24 -11.73 8.29
CA ILE A 183 -7.29 -12.14 6.89
C ILE A 183 -5.86 -12.28 6.40
N VAL A 184 -5.50 -13.50 5.96
CA VAL A 184 -4.16 -13.84 5.50
C VAL A 184 -4.01 -13.67 4.00
N GLY A 185 -5.04 -14.06 3.24
CA GLY A 185 -5.03 -13.98 1.79
C GLY A 185 -6.41 -13.98 1.18
N ALA A 186 -6.50 -13.53 -0.05
CA ALA A 186 -7.71 -13.64 -0.86
C ALA A 186 -7.34 -13.90 -2.31
N ILE A 187 -8.16 -14.69 -3.02
CA ILE A 187 -7.95 -15.04 -4.40
C ILE A 187 -9.26 -14.94 -5.19
N LYS A 188 -9.16 -14.50 -6.42
CA LYS A 188 -10.30 -14.47 -7.35
C LYS A 188 -10.61 -15.86 -7.86
N ALA A 189 -11.84 -16.30 -7.69
CA ALA A 189 -12.42 -17.42 -8.41
C ALA A 189 -13.32 -16.88 -9.54
N LYS A 190 -13.95 -17.77 -10.30
CA LYS A 190 -14.70 -17.37 -11.49
C LYS A 190 -15.76 -16.28 -11.24
N GLU A 191 -16.54 -16.41 -10.15
CA GLU A 191 -17.66 -15.51 -9.82
C GLU A 191 -17.63 -15.06 -8.37
N THR A 192 -16.61 -15.45 -7.62
CA THR A 192 -16.48 -15.20 -6.19
C THR A 192 -15.06 -14.81 -5.85
N ILE A 193 -14.88 -14.23 -4.69
CA ILE A 193 -13.58 -14.09 -4.05
C ILE A 193 -13.52 -15.07 -2.88
N LEU A 194 -12.49 -15.90 -2.85
CA LEU A 194 -12.19 -16.75 -1.71
C LEU A 194 -11.34 -15.94 -0.73
N VAL A 195 -11.79 -15.80 0.50
CA VAL A 195 -11.12 -15.04 1.54
C VAL A 195 -10.68 -16.00 2.64
N PHE A 196 -9.38 -16.07 2.86
CA PHE A 196 -8.78 -16.94 3.87
C PHE A 196 -8.38 -16.13 5.08
N THR A 197 -8.83 -16.56 6.22
CA THR A 197 -8.29 -16.13 7.51
C THR A 197 -7.17 -17.07 7.96
N ASP A 198 -6.62 -16.84 9.13
CA ASP A 198 -5.69 -17.78 9.79
C ASP A 198 -6.39 -19.06 10.27
N ASN A 199 -7.72 -19.13 10.29
CA ASN A 199 -8.50 -20.29 10.76
C ASN A 199 -9.54 -20.81 9.77
N ALA A 200 -10.14 -19.95 8.94
CA ALA A 200 -11.32 -20.28 8.16
C ALA A 200 -11.21 -19.83 6.71
N LEU A 201 -12.07 -20.40 5.87
CA LEU A 201 -12.29 -20.00 4.48
C LEU A 201 -13.70 -19.43 4.32
N TYR A 202 -13.77 -18.26 3.71
CA TYR A 202 -15.01 -17.58 3.34
C TYR A 202 -15.13 -17.43 1.83
N THR A 203 -16.35 -17.46 1.33
CA THR A 203 -16.68 -16.98 -0.02
C THR A 203 -17.32 -15.61 0.07
N MET A 204 -16.84 -14.67 -0.75
CA MET A 204 -17.44 -13.37 -0.95
C MET A 204 -18.03 -13.36 -2.38
N LYS A 205 -19.35 -13.30 -2.47
CA LYS A 205 -20.10 -13.38 -3.73
C LYS A 205 -20.99 -12.17 -3.92
N PHE A 206 -21.00 -11.61 -5.12
CA PHE A 206 -21.92 -10.54 -5.46
C PHE A 206 -23.36 -11.05 -5.51
N VAL A 207 -24.26 -10.38 -4.79
CA VAL A 207 -25.68 -10.71 -4.71
C VAL A 207 -26.61 -9.56 -5.11
N GLY A 208 -26.03 -8.36 -5.29
CA GLY A 208 -26.77 -7.15 -5.61
C GLY A 208 -27.49 -6.52 -4.40
N ALA A 209 -28.23 -5.46 -4.68
CA ALA A 209 -28.93 -4.71 -3.63
C ALA A 209 -29.92 -5.59 -2.83
N PRO A 210 -30.06 -5.37 -1.52
CA PRO A 210 -29.46 -4.28 -0.74
C PRO A 210 -28.08 -4.60 -0.14
N PHE A 211 -27.58 -5.82 -0.28
CA PHE A 211 -26.37 -6.27 0.45
C PHE A 211 -25.07 -6.24 -0.35
N THR A 212 -25.12 -5.92 -1.62
CA THR A 212 -24.00 -5.93 -2.57
C THR A 212 -23.24 -7.26 -2.60
N PHE A 213 -22.59 -7.67 -1.50
CA PHE A 213 -21.91 -8.94 -1.34
C PHE A 213 -22.50 -9.76 -0.20
N SER A 214 -22.57 -11.09 -0.40
CA SER A 214 -22.77 -12.07 0.66
C SER A 214 -21.43 -12.66 1.07
N PHE A 215 -21.31 -12.93 2.36
CA PHE A 215 -20.15 -13.59 2.95
C PHE A 215 -20.61 -14.90 3.60
N GLU A 216 -20.09 -16.02 3.15
CA GLU A 216 -20.43 -17.33 3.64
C GLU A 216 -19.16 -18.07 4.07
N GLN A 217 -19.15 -18.60 5.28
CA GLN A 217 -18.07 -19.47 5.74
C GLN A 217 -18.27 -20.86 5.17
N VAL A 218 -17.31 -21.30 4.37
CA VAL A 218 -17.36 -22.61 3.68
C VAL A 218 -16.40 -23.63 4.24
N GLY A 219 -15.47 -23.19 5.09
CA GLY A 219 -14.51 -24.06 5.74
C GLY A 219 -14.07 -23.55 7.10
N THR A 220 -13.82 -24.49 8.02
CA THR A 220 -13.24 -24.27 9.35
C THR A 220 -11.94 -25.04 9.48
N ASN A 221 -11.00 -24.56 10.30
CA ASN A 221 -9.68 -25.18 10.48
C ASN A 221 -8.92 -25.39 9.14
N CYS A 222 -9.11 -24.49 8.20
CA CYS A 222 -8.49 -24.50 6.88
C CYS A 222 -7.84 -23.14 6.56
N GLY A 223 -7.36 -22.45 7.61
CA GLY A 223 -6.69 -21.19 7.48
C GLY A 223 -5.37 -21.26 6.72
N LEU A 224 -4.95 -20.12 6.16
CA LEU A 224 -3.66 -20.01 5.47
C LEU A 224 -2.53 -19.67 6.45
N ILE A 225 -1.37 -20.27 6.22
CA ILE A 225 -0.15 -19.95 6.95
C ILE A 225 0.54 -18.69 6.42
N GLY A 226 0.31 -18.33 5.16
CA GLY A 226 0.93 -17.17 4.52
C GLY A 226 0.19 -16.73 3.25
N LYS A 227 0.35 -15.46 2.90
CA LYS A 227 -0.37 -14.79 1.79
C LYS A 227 -0.23 -15.49 0.43
N ASN A 228 0.93 -16.06 0.16
CA ASN A 228 1.23 -16.70 -1.13
C ASN A 228 1.04 -18.23 -1.08
N ALA A 229 0.33 -18.75 -0.09
CA ALA A 229 0.01 -20.17 0.03
C ALA A 229 -1.31 -20.54 -0.69
N VAL A 230 -1.86 -19.60 -1.46
CA VAL A 230 -3.10 -19.76 -2.26
C VAL A 230 -2.74 -19.86 -3.72
#